data_84e2e785202bacc7f7bdcd53d4490d69
#
_entry.id   84e2e785202bacc7f7bdcd53d4490d69
#
_cell.length_a   1.000
_cell.length_b   1.000
_cell.length_c   1.000
_cell.angle_alpha   90.00
_cell.angle_beta   90.00
_cell.angle_gamma   90.00
#
_symmetry.space_group_name_H-M   'P 1'
#
loop_
_entity.id
_entity.type
_entity.pdbx_description
1 polymer ?
#
loop_
_entity_poly.entity_id
_entity_poly.type
_entity_poly.pdbx_seq_one_letter_code
_entity_poly.pdbx_strand_id
1 'polypeptide(L)'
;METSLTTLVVKPGEADRLIAGHPWVYASSIQRSSQPPTDGELVQLKDHRQRFLGVGFFNSRSKIQVRMVSNERVEVNSAFFAERIRAALAVRKRHMPGATSFRVVSAEGDLLSGLIIDKYEDVVVLQISSLGMEQHKADIVKAIQEVLQPRSVYERNEIHSRQYEGLPPVSGLLAGEPVEMVDVTLNRSEEHTSELQ
;
A
#
# COMPACT_ATOMS: atom_id res chain seq x y z
N MET A 1 6.76 25.39 -10.73
CA MET A 1 5.40 25.20 -11.30
C MET A 1 4.82 23.98 -10.63
N GLU A 2 3.79 24.13 -9.76
CA GLU A 2 3.06 22.99 -9.24
C GLU A 2 2.41 22.26 -10.42
N THR A 3 2.86 21.08 -10.69
CA THR A 3 2.22 20.20 -11.70
C THR A 3 0.84 19.86 -11.18
N SER A 4 -0.19 20.45 -11.78
CA SER A 4 -1.58 20.20 -11.41
C SER A 4 -1.90 18.72 -11.67
N LEU A 5 -2.28 17.98 -10.61
CA LEU A 5 -2.68 16.59 -10.74
C LEU A 5 -3.86 16.42 -11.71
N THR A 6 -3.85 15.35 -12.49
CA THR A 6 -5.00 14.95 -13.29
C THR A 6 -6.22 14.78 -12.40
N THR A 7 -7.34 15.41 -12.78
CA THR A 7 -8.58 15.39 -12.00
C THR A 7 -9.55 14.37 -12.57
N LEU A 8 -9.96 13.41 -11.74
CA LEU A 8 -11.07 12.50 -12.02
C LEU A 8 -12.31 12.94 -11.25
N VAL A 9 -13.43 13.03 -11.94
CA VAL A 9 -14.73 13.37 -11.33
C VAL A 9 -15.54 12.09 -11.22
N VAL A 10 -16.00 11.77 -10.01
CA VAL A 10 -16.87 10.61 -9.78
C VAL A 10 -18.34 10.95 -10.03
N LYS A 11 -19.13 9.93 -10.40
CA LYS A 11 -20.55 10.05 -10.63
C LYS A 11 -21.32 10.48 -9.37
N PRO A 12 -22.50 11.09 -9.51
CA PRO A 12 -23.39 11.34 -8.37
C PRO A 12 -23.66 10.05 -7.57
N GLY A 13 -23.63 10.15 -6.24
CA GLY A 13 -23.80 9.01 -5.32
C GLY A 13 -22.53 8.23 -4.99
N GLU A 14 -21.46 8.32 -5.81
CA GLU A 14 -20.21 7.58 -5.55
C GLU A 14 -19.32 8.26 -4.50
N ALA A 15 -19.49 9.58 -4.31
CA ALA A 15 -18.68 10.34 -3.35
C ALA A 15 -18.87 9.89 -1.89
N ASP A 16 -20.09 9.49 -1.53
CA ASP A 16 -20.42 9.12 -0.15
C ASP A 16 -19.61 7.92 0.34
N ARG A 17 -19.35 6.96 -0.55
CA ARG A 17 -18.49 5.81 -0.25
C ARG A 17 -17.05 6.21 0.05
N LEU A 18 -16.50 7.14 -0.74
CA LEU A 18 -15.13 7.63 -0.58
C LEU A 18 -15.01 8.47 0.71
N ILE A 19 -15.99 9.31 1.00
CA ILE A 19 -16.07 10.08 2.25
C ILE A 19 -16.17 9.15 3.46
N ALA A 20 -16.89 8.02 3.32
CA ALA A 20 -16.97 6.98 4.36
C ALA A 20 -15.70 6.12 4.48
N GLY A 21 -14.63 6.44 3.72
CA GLY A 21 -13.34 5.76 3.82
C GLY A 21 -13.16 4.55 2.90
N HIS A 22 -14.06 4.33 1.91
CA HIS A 22 -13.87 3.25 0.94
C HIS A 22 -12.65 3.54 0.06
N PRO A 23 -11.64 2.63 -0.02
CA PRO A 23 -10.36 2.96 -0.62
C PRO A 23 -10.31 2.77 -2.15
N TRP A 24 -11.40 2.28 -2.79
CA TRP A 24 -11.38 1.89 -4.20
C TRP A 24 -12.39 2.66 -5.03
N VAL A 25 -11.94 3.13 -6.20
CA VAL A 25 -12.79 3.72 -7.24
C VAL A 25 -12.76 2.82 -8.46
N TYR A 26 -13.92 2.30 -8.84
CA TYR A 26 -14.05 1.45 -10.01
C TYR A 26 -14.21 2.28 -11.30
N ALA A 27 -13.88 1.68 -12.45
CA ALA A 27 -14.06 2.32 -13.75
C ALA A 27 -15.49 2.85 -13.95
N SER A 28 -16.50 2.09 -13.53
CA SER A 28 -17.91 2.45 -13.62
C SER A 28 -18.30 3.67 -12.79
N SER A 29 -17.52 4.00 -11.75
CA SER A 29 -17.76 5.13 -10.85
C SER A 29 -17.21 6.46 -11.36
N ILE A 30 -16.32 6.42 -12.37
CA ILE A 30 -15.72 7.63 -12.95
C ILE A 30 -16.66 8.20 -14.01
N GLN A 31 -16.94 9.50 -13.91
CA GLN A 31 -17.79 10.23 -14.86
C GLN A 31 -16.95 10.84 -15.97
N ARG A 32 -15.84 11.50 -15.63
CA ARG A 32 -14.96 12.19 -16.56
C ARG A 32 -13.57 12.43 -15.98
N SER A 33 -12.61 12.68 -16.86
CA SER A 33 -11.25 13.11 -16.51
C SER A 33 -10.96 14.48 -17.13
N SER A 34 -10.10 15.29 -16.49
CA SER A 34 -9.60 16.57 -17.04
C SER A 34 -8.69 16.36 -18.24
N GLN A 35 -7.94 15.24 -18.24
CA GLN A 35 -7.07 14.75 -19.30
C GLN A 35 -6.91 13.25 -19.15
N PRO A 36 -6.49 12.51 -20.20
CA PRO A 36 -6.18 11.08 -20.05
C PRO A 36 -5.11 10.85 -18.97
N PRO A 37 -5.40 10.09 -17.89
CA PRO A 37 -4.40 9.81 -16.88
C PRO A 37 -3.42 8.74 -17.36
N THR A 38 -2.20 8.81 -16.85
CA THR A 38 -1.16 7.81 -17.08
C THR A 38 -1.23 6.71 -16.00
N ASP A 39 -1.03 5.46 -16.38
CA ASP A 39 -1.02 4.35 -15.42
C ASP A 39 0.10 4.52 -14.38
N GLY A 40 -0.27 4.42 -13.12
CA GLY A 40 0.60 4.62 -11.95
C GLY A 40 0.65 6.04 -11.43
N GLU A 41 0.17 7.06 -12.17
CA GLU A 41 0.21 8.44 -11.68
C GLU A 41 -0.71 8.68 -10.49
N LEU A 42 -0.33 9.65 -9.66
CA LEU A 42 -1.18 10.17 -8.60
C LEU A 42 -2.22 11.12 -9.21
N VAL A 43 -3.49 10.82 -9.04
CA VAL A 43 -4.62 11.64 -9.51
C VAL A 43 -5.39 12.22 -8.33
N GLN A 44 -6.06 13.37 -8.55
CA GLN A 44 -7.01 13.89 -7.57
C GLN A 44 -8.44 13.50 -7.96
N LEU A 45 -9.26 13.19 -6.95
CA LEU A 45 -10.66 12.89 -7.11
C LEU A 45 -11.53 14.04 -6.62
N LYS A 46 -12.58 14.33 -7.39
CA LYS A 46 -13.62 15.28 -7.03
C LYS A 46 -15.01 14.67 -7.26
N ASP A 47 -15.98 15.14 -6.52
CA ASP A 47 -17.38 14.83 -6.80
C ASP A 47 -17.94 15.65 -7.99
N HIS A 48 -19.18 15.36 -8.37
CA HIS A 48 -19.89 16.07 -9.43
C HIS A 48 -20.07 17.57 -9.14
N ARG A 49 -19.96 18.01 -7.88
CA ARG A 49 -19.99 19.41 -7.43
C ARG A 49 -18.60 20.04 -7.30
N GLN A 50 -17.56 19.36 -7.79
CA GLN A 50 -16.15 19.78 -7.73
C GLN A 50 -15.55 19.85 -6.32
N ARG A 51 -16.18 19.25 -5.30
CA ARG A 51 -15.57 19.10 -3.98
C ARG A 51 -14.44 18.07 -4.07
N PHE A 52 -13.31 18.38 -3.47
CA PHE A 52 -12.17 17.47 -3.36
C PHE A 52 -12.53 16.29 -2.46
N LEU A 53 -12.20 15.08 -2.89
CA LEU A 53 -12.43 13.83 -2.17
C LEU A 53 -11.14 13.16 -1.70
N GLY A 54 -10.02 13.46 -2.35
CA GLY A 54 -8.73 12.87 -2.03
C GLY A 54 -7.84 12.68 -3.26
N VAL A 55 -6.74 11.97 -3.03
CA VAL A 55 -5.79 11.56 -4.06
C VAL A 55 -5.61 10.05 -4.05
N GLY A 56 -5.27 9.47 -5.20
CA GLY A 56 -5.04 8.04 -5.35
C GLY A 56 -4.26 7.69 -6.59
N PHE A 57 -3.74 6.48 -6.66
CA PHE A 57 -3.02 5.97 -7.83
C PHE A 57 -3.98 5.41 -8.86
N PHE A 58 -3.81 5.83 -10.11
CA PHE A 58 -4.61 5.40 -11.25
C PHE A 58 -3.98 4.20 -11.96
N ASN A 59 -4.82 3.27 -12.44
CA ASN A 59 -4.41 2.19 -13.34
C ASN A 59 -5.58 1.80 -14.26
N SER A 60 -5.43 2.03 -15.56
CA SER A 60 -6.45 1.73 -16.56
C SER A 60 -6.71 0.22 -16.76
N ARG A 61 -5.71 -0.62 -16.44
CA ARG A 61 -5.80 -2.08 -16.59
C ARG A 61 -6.59 -2.75 -15.49
N SER A 62 -6.65 -2.11 -14.32
CA SER A 62 -7.33 -2.64 -13.13
C SER A 62 -8.82 -2.34 -13.16
N LYS A 63 -9.65 -3.27 -12.67
CA LYS A 63 -11.06 -2.98 -12.35
C LYS A 63 -11.20 -1.89 -11.29
N ILE A 64 -10.25 -1.83 -10.34
CA ILE A 64 -10.09 -0.78 -9.36
C ILE A 64 -9.21 0.28 -9.99
N GLN A 65 -9.82 1.20 -10.74
CA GLN A 65 -9.03 2.20 -11.51
C GLN A 65 -8.32 3.21 -10.63
N VAL A 66 -8.86 3.54 -9.43
CA VAL A 66 -8.10 4.36 -8.49
C VAL A 66 -8.10 3.71 -7.12
N ARG A 67 -6.90 3.59 -6.56
CA ARG A 67 -6.69 3.22 -5.17
C ARG A 67 -6.36 4.46 -4.36
N MET A 68 -7.26 4.80 -3.44
CA MET A 68 -7.09 5.99 -2.59
C MET A 68 -5.83 5.87 -1.75
N VAL A 69 -5.09 6.98 -1.66
CA VAL A 69 -3.87 7.14 -0.86
C VAL A 69 -4.14 8.05 0.34
N SER A 70 -4.91 9.12 0.11
CA SER A 70 -5.27 10.08 1.15
C SER A 70 -6.55 10.83 0.78
N ASN A 71 -7.33 11.21 1.80
CA ASN A 71 -8.43 12.18 1.67
C ASN A 71 -7.95 13.63 1.75
N GLU A 72 -6.67 13.85 1.96
CA GLU A 72 -6.01 15.15 1.98
C GLU A 72 -5.04 15.28 0.80
N ARG A 73 -4.60 16.53 0.54
CA ARG A 73 -3.53 16.77 -0.43
C ARG A 73 -2.20 16.41 0.21
N VAL A 74 -1.54 15.41 -0.36
CA VAL A 74 -0.26 14.90 0.12
C VAL A 74 0.74 14.79 -1.02
N GLU A 75 2.00 14.94 -0.69
CA GLU A 75 3.11 14.52 -1.53
C GLU A 75 3.46 13.07 -1.17
N VAL A 76 3.41 12.19 -2.16
CA VAL A 76 3.71 10.76 -1.94
C VAL A 76 5.20 10.53 -2.18
N ASN A 77 5.95 10.42 -1.10
CA ASN A 77 7.39 10.21 -1.05
C ASN A 77 7.77 9.30 0.13
N SER A 78 9.05 9.08 0.37
CA SER A 78 9.51 8.23 1.47
C SER A 78 9.03 8.71 2.85
N ALA A 79 8.92 10.03 3.08
CA ALA A 79 8.43 10.57 4.35
C ALA A 79 6.94 10.23 4.59
N PHE A 80 6.11 10.32 3.55
CA PHE A 80 4.72 9.88 3.59
C PHE A 80 4.59 8.40 3.99
N PHE A 81 5.36 7.52 3.34
CA PHE A 81 5.34 6.10 3.67
C PHE A 81 5.85 5.84 5.09
N ALA A 82 6.89 6.54 5.53
CA ALA A 82 7.43 6.41 6.88
C ALA A 82 6.38 6.79 7.94
N GLU A 83 5.63 7.86 7.73
CA GLU A 83 4.54 8.27 8.62
C GLU A 83 3.45 7.19 8.73
N ARG A 84 2.99 6.65 7.58
CA ARG A 84 1.98 5.59 7.53
C ARG A 84 2.46 4.29 8.20
N ILE A 85 3.70 3.89 7.96
CA ILE A 85 4.30 2.70 8.58
C ILE A 85 4.43 2.91 10.11
N ARG A 86 4.84 4.09 10.58
CA ARG A 86 4.88 4.40 12.03
C ARG A 86 3.50 4.31 12.68
N ALA A 87 2.48 4.86 12.02
CA ALA A 87 1.10 4.78 12.52
C ALA A 87 0.61 3.33 12.63
N ALA A 88 0.82 2.53 11.59
CA ALA A 88 0.50 1.11 11.57
C ALA A 88 1.26 0.34 12.67
N LEU A 89 2.58 0.57 12.80
CA LEU A 89 3.41 -0.04 13.84
C LEU A 89 2.94 0.30 15.25
N ALA A 90 2.53 1.55 15.49
CA ALA A 90 2.03 1.98 16.80
C ALA A 90 0.76 1.22 17.21
N VAL A 91 -0.14 0.96 16.25
CA VAL A 91 -1.34 0.11 16.47
C VAL A 91 -0.92 -1.31 16.87
N ARG A 92 0.02 -1.93 16.12
CA ARG A 92 0.48 -3.31 16.42
C ARG A 92 1.15 -3.41 17.78
N LYS A 93 2.04 -2.48 18.12
CA LYS A 93 2.71 -2.46 19.43
C LYS A 93 1.73 -2.34 20.61
N ARG A 94 0.61 -1.62 20.42
CA ARG A 94 -0.44 -1.52 21.44
C ARG A 94 -1.18 -2.83 21.66
N HIS A 95 -1.48 -3.56 20.58
CA HIS A 95 -2.31 -4.77 20.64
C HIS A 95 -1.49 -6.06 20.80
N MET A 96 -0.21 -6.03 20.46
CA MET A 96 0.71 -7.18 20.53
C MET A 96 2.01 -6.78 21.21
N PRO A 97 1.98 -6.41 22.51
CA PRO A 97 3.18 -6.00 23.22
C PRO A 97 4.17 -7.17 23.29
N GLY A 98 5.43 -6.89 22.95
CA GLY A 98 6.50 -7.91 22.98
C GLY A 98 6.59 -8.81 21.75
N ALA A 99 5.63 -8.74 20.80
CA ALA A 99 5.75 -9.50 19.56
C ALA A 99 6.90 -8.97 18.69
N THR A 100 7.71 -9.88 18.17
CA THR A 100 8.85 -9.58 17.30
C THR A 100 8.56 -9.92 15.83
N SER A 101 7.56 -10.77 15.59
CA SER A 101 7.14 -11.23 14.27
C SER A 101 5.65 -11.03 14.09
N PHE A 102 5.26 -10.15 13.14
CA PHE A 102 3.86 -9.78 12.88
C PHE A 102 3.72 -8.98 11.58
N ARG A 103 2.49 -8.89 11.08
CA ARG A 103 2.12 -7.99 9.98
C ARG A 103 2.11 -6.55 10.44
N VAL A 104 3.05 -5.75 9.94
CA VAL A 104 3.15 -4.31 10.24
C VAL A 104 2.11 -3.53 9.46
N VAL A 105 2.01 -3.78 8.15
CA VAL A 105 1.05 -3.10 7.25
C VAL A 105 0.15 -4.14 6.59
N SER A 106 -1.15 -3.92 6.65
CA SER A 106 -2.20 -4.76 6.07
C SER A 106 -3.03 -3.98 5.04
N ALA A 107 -2.40 -3.59 3.96
CA ALA A 107 -3.01 -2.96 2.79
C ALA A 107 -4.06 -1.88 3.15
N GLU A 108 -5.31 -2.09 2.76
CA GLU A 108 -6.41 -1.14 2.97
C GLU A 108 -6.66 -0.84 4.45
N GLY A 109 -6.42 -1.79 5.34
CA GLY A 109 -6.59 -1.62 6.79
C GLY A 109 -5.66 -0.57 7.39
N ASP A 110 -4.54 -0.30 6.73
CA ASP A 110 -3.56 0.71 7.13
C ASP A 110 -3.43 1.87 6.13
N LEU A 111 -4.44 2.05 5.26
CA LEU A 111 -4.52 3.11 4.25
C LEU A 111 -3.36 3.08 3.23
N LEU A 112 -2.81 1.90 2.97
CA LEU A 112 -1.74 1.64 1.99
C LEU A 112 -2.20 0.55 1.01
N SER A 113 -3.29 0.82 0.28
CA SER A 113 -3.93 -0.12 -0.64
C SER A 113 -2.94 -0.79 -1.59
N GLY A 114 -2.85 -2.11 -1.49
CA GLY A 114 -1.95 -2.92 -2.32
C GLY A 114 -0.54 -3.09 -1.76
N LEU A 115 -0.28 -2.70 -0.51
CA LEU A 115 0.99 -2.92 0.18
C LEU A 115 0.79 -3.76 1.45
N ILE A 116 1.53 -4.85 1.57
CA ILE A 116 1.66 -5.65 2.79
C ILE A 116 3.11 -5.59 3.24
N ILE A 117 3.33 -5.43 4.55
CA ILE A 117 4.65 -5.47 5.17
C ILE A 117 4.58 -6.42 6.36
N ASP A 118 5.29 -7.54 6.26
CA ASP A 118 5.44 -8.52 7.32
C ASP A 118 6.84 -8.44 7.91
N LYS A 119 6.92 -8.38 9.23
CA LYS A 119 8.17 -8.37 10.00
C LYS A 119 8.37 -9.75 10.64
N TYR A 120 9.54 -10.32 10.45
CA TYR A 120 10.00 -11.58 11.02
C TYR A 120 11.33 -11.30 11.74
N GLU A 121 11.29 -11.08 13.05
CA GLU A 121 12.42 -10.65 13.87
C GLU A 121 13.08 -9.39 13.30
N ASP A 122 14.26 -9.50 12.73
CA ASP A 122 15.03 -8.43 12.09
C ASP A 122 14.95 -8.43 10.55
N VAL A 123 14.11 -9.29 9.97
CA VAL A 123 13.88 -9.37 8.52
C VAL A 123 12.48 -8.87 8.19
N VAL A 124 12.36 -8.11 7.11
CA VAL A 124 11.08 -7.61 6.59
C VAL A 124 10.83 -8.19 5.21
N VAL A 125 9.60 -8.66 5.00
CA VAL A 125 9.11 -9.11 3.69
C VAL A 125 7.98 -8.19 3.27
N LEU A 126 8.08 -7.63 2.07
CA LEU A 126 7.02 -6.81 1.50
C LEU A 126 6.36 -7.51 0.30
N GLN A 127 5.06 -7.27 0.16
CA GLN A 127 4.28 -7.66 -1.00
C GLN A 127 3.60 -6.41 -1.57
N ILE A 128 3.77 -6.21 -2.87
CA ILE A 128 3.17 -5.10 -3.62
C ILE A 128 2.25 -5.69 -4.68
N SER A 129 0.97 -5.33 -4.63
CA SER A 129 -0.07 -5.83 -5.54
C SER A 129 -0.66 -4.75 -6.44
N SER A 130 -0.24 -3.50 -6.34
CA SER A 130 -0.76 -2.39 -7.15
C SER A 130 0.35 -1.63 -7.87
N LEU A 131 0.04 -1.11 -9.07
CA LEU A 131 1.01 -0.43 -9.93
C LEU A 131 1.59 0.83 -9.27
N GLY A 132 0.76 1.65 -8.65
CA GLY A 132 1.23 2.87 -7.99
C GLY A 132 2.21 2.58 -6.84
N MET A 133 1.95 1.55 -6.02
CA MET A 133 2.88 1.14 -4.98
C MET A 133 4.17 0.55 -5.57
N GLU A 134 4.09 -0.17 -6.69
CA GLU A 134 5.28 -0.69 -7.39
C GLU A 134 6.20 0.43 -7.87
N GLN A 135 5.63 1.51 -8.43
CA GLN A 135 6.41 2.68 -8.87
C GLN A 135 7.08 3.43 -7.71
N HIS A 136 6.50 3.35 -6.52
CA HIS A 136 7.05 3.93 -5.29
C HIS A 136 7.87 2.94 -4.43
N LYS A 137 8.22 1.77 -4.98
CA LYS A 137 8.96 0.72 -4.24
C LYS A 137 10.22 1.25 -3.53
N ALA A 138 11.01 2.08 -4.20
CA ALA A 138 12.23 2.66 -3.62
C ALA A 138 11.94 3.54 -2.39
N ASP A 139 10.89 4.37 -2.44
CA ASP A 139 10.44 5.19 -1.32
C ASP A 139 9.93 4.33 -0.15
N ILE A 140 9.20 3.25 -0.47
CA ILE A 140 8.69 2.30 0.52
C ILE A 140 9.84 1.58 1.22
N VAL A 141 10.85 1.09 0.48
CA VAL A 141 12.03 0.44 1.06
C VAL A 141 12.80 1.39 1.96
N LYS A 142 13.00 2.64 1.53
CA LYS A 142 13.65 3.67 2.34
C LYS A 142 12.88 3.94 3.63
N ALA A 143 11.56 4.03 3.56
CA ALA A 143 10.70 4.21 4.73
C ALA A 143 10.75 3.01 5.69
N ILE A 144 10.78 1.78 5.17
CA ILE A 144 10.96 0.55 5.95
C ILE A 144 12.29 0.59 6.70
N GLN A 145 13.39 0.92 6.02
CA GLN A 145 14.71 1.01 6.62
C GLN A 145 14.75 2.07 7.74
N GLU A 146 14.12 3.23 7.52
CA GLU A 146 14.05 4.30 8.51
C GLU A 146 13.25 3.91 9.77
N VAL A 147 12.08 3.29 9.58
CA VAL A 147 11.12 3.05 10.68
C VAL A 147 11.36 1.74 11.41
N LEU A 148 11.67 0.67 10.69
CA LEU A 148 11.78 -0.68 11.24
C LEU A 148 13.24 -1.10 11.47
N GLN A 149 14.21 -0.44 10.82
CA GLN A 149 15.65 -0.72 10.90
C GLN A 149 15.98 -2.22 10.77
N PRO A 150 15.44 -2.91 9.75
CA PRO A 150 15.67 -4.33 9.59
C PRO A 150 17.07 -4.62 9.09
N ARG A 151 17.60 -5.84 9.39
CA ARG A 151 18.82 -6.35 8.78
C ARG A 151 18.67 -6.55 7.28
N SER A 152 17.47 -6.99 6.85
CA SER A 152 17.19 -7.27 5.44
C SER A 152 15.75 -6.96 5.07
N VAL A 153 15.55 -6.52 3.83
CA VAL A 153 14.23 -6.30 3.22
C VAL A 153 14.12 -7.13 1.96
N TYR A 154 13.13 -8.01 1.91
CA TYR A 154 12.82 -8.86 0.75
C TYR A 154 11.49 -8.46 0.12
N GLU A 155 11.35 -8.70 -1.17
CA GLU A 155 10.04 -8.73 -1.82
C GLU A 155 9.62 -10.16 -2.17
N ARG A 156 8.32 -10.46 -1.95
CA ARG A 156 7.68 -11.70 -2.39
C ARG A 156 6.39 -11.38 -3.13
N ASN A 157 6.55 -10.97 -4.38
CA ASN A 157 5.49 -10.47 -5.24
C ASN A 157 5.04 -11.52 -6.27
N GLU A 158 4.97 -12.79 -5.87
CA GLU A 158 4.53 -13.93 -6.70
C GLU A 158 3.00 -14.14 -6.64
N ILE A 159 2.26 -13.11 -6.20
CA ILE A 159 0.81 -13.17 -6.02
C ILE A 159 0.07 -12.99 -7.35
N HIS A 160 -0.94 -13.82 -7.57
CA HIS A 160 -1.70 -13.86 -8.82
C HIS A 160 -2.42 -12.52 -9.13
N SER A 161 -2.79 -11.75 -8.11
CA SER A 161 -3.47 -10.46 -8.29
C SER A 161 -2.66 -9.41 -9.03
N ARG A 162 -1.33 -9.51 -9.06
CA ARG A 162 -0.45 -8.58 -9.78
C ARG A 162 -0.69 -8.55 -11.29
N GLN A 163 -1.10 -9.66 -11.89
CA GLN A 163 -1.41 -9.73 -13.32
C GLN A 163 -2.55 -8.78 -13.72
N TYR A 164 -3.53 -8.56 -12.81
CA TYR A 164 -4.65 -7.62 -13.06
C TYR A 164 -4.21 -6.16 -13.01
N GLU A 165 -3.05 -5.89 -12.43
CA GLU A 165 -2.43 -4.57 -12.40
C GLU A 165 -1.37 -4.40 -13.51
N GLY A 166 -1.14 -5.43 -14.34
CA GLY A 166 -0.13 -5.43 -15.40
C GLY A 166 1.30 -5.63 -14.89
N LEU A 167 1.46 -6.20 -13.69
CA LEU A 167 2.74 -6.40 -13.03
C LEU A 167 3.20 -7.87 -13.13
N PRO A 168 4.47 -8.13 -13.46
CA PRO A 168 5.02 -9.49 -13.45
C PRO A 168 5.23 -9.97 -12.00
N PRO A 169 5.29 -11.30 -11.76
CA PRO A 169 5.79 -11.84 -10.52
C PRO A 169 7.26 -11.47 -10.34
N VAL A 170 7.67 -11.17 -9.11
CA VAL A 170 9.05 -10.86 -8.75
C VAL A 170 9.29 -11.19 -7.28
N SER A 171 10.47 -11.73 -6.96
CA SER A 171 10.93 -11.97 -5.61
C SER A 171 12.44 -11.73 -5.52
N GLY A 172 12.92 -11.34 -4.35
CA GLY A 172 14.34 -11.14 -4.11
C GLY A 172 14.67 -10.18 -2.97
N LEU A 173 15.96 -10.03 -2.74
CA LEU A 173 16.49 -9.07 -1.77
C LEU A 173 16.43 -7.66 -2.34
N LEU A 174 15.87 -6.72 -1.58
CA LEU A 174 15.78 -5.29 -1.93
C LEU A 174 16.83 -4.45 -1.18
N ALA A 175 17.14 -4.80 0.06
CA ALA A 175 18.12 -4.09 0.88
C ALA A 175 18.66 -4.96 1.99
N GLY A 176 19.90 -4.68 2.44
CA GLY A 176 20.57 -5.38 3.53
C GLY A 176 21.33 -6.63 3.07
N GLU A 177 21.53 -7.58 3.98
CA GLU A 177 22.31 -8.80 3.76
C GLU A 177 21.42 -9.98 3.40
N PRO A 178 21.88 -10.95 2.57
CA PRO A 178 21.16 -12.18 2.31
C PRO A 178 20.94 -12.99 3.59
N VAL A 179 19.72 -13.50 3.76
CA VAL A 179 19.33 -14.34 4.90
C VAL A 179 18.68 -15.60 4.36
N GLU A 180 19.21 -16.77 4.71
CA GLU A 180 18.69 -18.06 4.25
C GLU A 180 17.51 -18.53 5.11
N MET A 181 17.56 -18.28 6.42
CA MET A 181 16.56 -18.73 7.37
C MET A 181 16.40 -17.72 8.52
N VAL A 182 15.19 -17.57 8.99
CA VAL A 182 14.84 -16.77 10.19
C VAL A 182 14.08 -17.65 11.15
N ASP A 183 14.60 -17.81 12.37
CA ASP A 183 13.85 -18.43 13.46
C ASP A 183 12.81 -17.45 13.97
N VAL A 184 11.54 -17.84 13.89
CA VAL A 184 10.41 -16.99 14.24
C VAL A 184 9.76 -17.47 15.53
N THR A 185 9.73 -16.61 16.53
CA THR A 185 8.92 -16.84 17.72
C THR A 185 7.51 -16.27 17.51
N LEU A 186 6.54 -17.16 17.34
CA LEU A 186 5.14 -16.77 17.29
C LEU A 186 4.57 -16.80 18.72
N ASN A 187 4.14 -15.64 19.21
CA ASN A 187 3.35 -15.57 20.44
C ASN A 187 1.97 -16.20 20.15
N ARG A 188 1.85 -17.50 20.39
CA ARG A 188 0.62 -18.25 20.30
C ARG A 188 -0.02 -18.30 21.68
N SER A 189 -1.22 -17.77 21.84
CA SER A 189 -2.16 -18.29 22.80
C SER A 189 -2.38 -19.76 22.45
N GLU A 190 -2.17 -20.64 23.42
CA GLU A 190 -2.13 -22.10 23.32
C GLU A 190 -3.10 -22.72 22.31
N GLU A 191 -2.55 -23.67 21.56
CA GLU A 191 -3.12 -24.75 20.74
C GLU A 191 -2.96 -24.64 19.21
N HIS A 192 -2.32 -25.70 18.72
CA HIS A 192 -2.11 -26.24 17.39
C HIS A 192 -0.83 -25.88 16.65
N THR A 193 0.10 -26.82 16.73
CA THR A 193 1.20 -27.05 15.78
C THR A 193 0.62 -27.24 14.36
N SER A 194 0.97 -26.37 13.45
CA SER A 194 0.89 -26.66 12.03
C SER A 194 2.29 -26.51 11.45
N GLU A 195 2.85 -27.65 11.06
CA GLU A 195 4.07 -27.72 10.25
C GLU A 195 3.81 -26.99 8.94
N LEU A 196 4.72 -26.04 8.61
CA LEU A 196 4.78 -25.44 7.28
C LEU A 196 5.61 -26.39 6.41
N GLN A 197 4.94 -27.19 5.59
CA GLN A 197 5.50 -27.79 4.39
C GLN A 197 5.42 -26.82 3.21
#